data_704ba01984f55a8c85cf36314cd51ced
#
_entry.id   704ba01984f55a8c85cf36314cd51ced
#
_cell.length_a   1.000
_cell.length_b   1.000
_cell.length_c   1.000
_cell.angle_alpha   90.00
_cell.angle_beta   90.00
_cell.angle_gamma   90.00
#
_symmetry.space_group_name_H-M   'P 1'
#
loop_
_entity.id
_entity.type
_entity.pdbx_description
1 polymer ?
#
loop_
_entity_poly.entity_id
_entity_poly.type
_entity_poly.pdbx_seq_one_letter_code
_entity_poly.pdbx_strand_id
1 'polypeptide(L)'
;MRIIFMGTPTFALPSLEKIYKEHEIISVFTKVDKPNARGKKINFSPIKEFALANNLKIYQPENFKDSSLIEEIRNMQADLIVVVAYGKILPKEIIDIPKYGVINLHSSLLPRFRGAAPINAAIINGDDKSGVSIMYVEEELDAGAVILQEETEITDEDTFLSLHDRLKDIGADLLLKAIELIEKGQVKAQKQDEKLVTFVKPFKKEDCKIDWTKTSREIFNFIRGMNPVPTAFSNLNETIIKIYETKINDKVYNNATCGEVVEYLKGKGIVVKTGDGSLIISSARPENKKQMSGVDLINGKFLKIGEKLC
;
A
#
# COMPACT_ATOMS: atom_id res chain seq x y z
N MET A 1 -1.28 27.22 -9.90
CA MET A 1 -2.32 27.17 -8.83
C MET A 1 -1.67 27.26 -7.47
N ARG A 2 -2.40 27.72 -6.46
CA ARG A 2 -2.03 27.68 -5.03
C ARG A 2 -2.57 26.40 -4.40
N ILE A 3 -1.69 25.51 -3.97
CA ILE A 3 -2.06 24.15 -3.58
C ILE A 3 -1.70 23.88 -2.11
N ILE A 4 -2.63 23.30 -1.35
CA ILE A 4 -2.34 22.60 -0.09
C ILE A 4 -2.11 21.13 -0.42
N PHE A 5 -0.98 20.57 0.01
CA PHE A 5 -0.67 19.15 -0.17
C PHE A 5 -0.84 18.40 1.15
N MET A 6 -1.58 17.28 1.11
CA MET A 6 -1.81 16.43 2.28
C MET A 6 -1.30 15.00 1.99
N GLY A 7 -0.23 14.59 2.66
CA GLY A 7 0.38 13.28 2.44
C GLY A 7 1.27 12.85 3.60
N THR A 8 1.68 11.56 3.63
CA THR A 8 2.54 11.08 4.72
C THR A 8 3.63 10.13 4.24
N PRO A 9 3.36 8.95 3.61
CA PRO A 9 4.36 7.94 3.29
C PRO A 9 5.14 8.27 2.01
N THR A 10 6.12 7.44 1.72
CA THR A 10 6.93 7.51 0.48
C THR A 10 6.10 7.50 -0.80
N PHE A 11 4.92 6.88 -0.78
CA PHE A 11 3.99 6.89 -1.92
C PHE A 11 3.60 8.30 -2.36
N ALA A 12 3.48 9.23 -1.41
CA ALA A 12 3.08 10.61 -1.68
C ALA A 12 4.22 11.51 -2.18
N LEU A 13 5.48 11.10 -1.99
CA LEU A 13 6.64 11.97 -2.23
C LEU A 13 6.80 12.38 -3.70
N PRO A 14 6.76 11.45 -4.70
CA PRO A 14 6.89 11.86 -6.10
C PRO A 14 5.82 12.85 -6.56
N SER A 15 4.60 12.71 -6.04
CA SER A 15 3.50 13.66 -6.31
C SER A 15 3.82 15.05 -5.79
N LEU A 16 4.27 15.17 -4.53
CA LEU A 16 4.66 16.46 -3.95
C LEU A 16 5.83 17.09 -4.71
N GLU A 17 6.86 16.31 -5.04
CA GLU A 17 8.03 16.78 -5.78
C GLU A 17 7.68 17.34 -7.16
N LYS A 18 6.77 16.66 -7.88
CA LYS A 18 6.34 17.11 -9.22
C LYS A 18 5.47 18.36 -9.13
N ILE A 19 4.48 18.39 -8.22
CA ILE A 19 3.61 19.54 -8.04
C ILE A 19 4.40 20.77 -7.59
N TYR A 20 5.39 20.60 -6.70
CA TYR A 20 6.25 21.70 -6.20
C TYR A 20 7.04 22.40 -7.32
N LYS A 21 7.39 21.69 -8.40
CA LYS A 21 8.11 22.27 -9.55
C LYS A 21 7.23 23.14 -10.44
N GLU A 22 5.93 22.92 -10.47
CA GLU A 22 5.02 23.53 -11.43
C GLU A 22 3.99 24.47 -10.77
N HIS A 23 3.74 24.31 -9.47
CA HIS A 23 2.73 25.05 -8.74
C HIS A 23 3.23 25.56 -7.39
N GLU A 24 2.54 26.53 -6.82
CA GLU A 24 2.82 27.08 -5.48
C GLU A 24 2.27 26.16 -4.40
N ILE A 25 3.14 25.49 -3.63
CA ILE A 25 2.73 24.76 -2.43
C ILE A 25 2.70 25.69 -1.26
N ILE A 26 1.50 26.12 -0.84
CA ILE A 26 1.33 27.08 0.25
C ILE A 26 1.45 26.46 1.64
N SER A 27 1.17 25.17 1.77
CA SER A 27 1.40 24.39 2.99
C SER A 27 1.34 22.90 2.73
N VAL A 28 1.94 22.15 3.66
CA VAL A 28 1.97 20.68 3.64
C VAL A 28 1.37 20.16 4.93
N PHE A 29 0.43 19.22 4.80
CA PHE A 29 -0.17 18.52 5.93
C PHE A 29 0.35 17.07 5.95
N THR A 30 0.87 16.64 7.10
CA THR A 30 1.34 15.26 7.30
C THR A 30 0.96 14.76 8.69
N LYS A 31 1.06 13.45 8.92
CA LYS A 31 0.77 12.89 10.25
C LYS A 31 1.76 13.37 11.30
N VAL A 32 1.31 13.38 12.55
CA VAL A 32 2.15 13.64 13.73
C VAL A 32 3.33 12.68 13.77
N ASP A 33 4.50 13.20 14.10
CA ASP A 33 5.71 12.39 14.25
C ASP A 33 5.52 11.34 15.35
N LYS A 34 6.01 10.14 15.08
CA LYS A 34 5.98 9.05 16.06
C LYS A 34 7.39 8.63 16.43
N PRO A 35 7.67 8.39 17.73
CA PRO A 35 8.96 7.84 18.14
C PRO A 35 9.14 6.43 17.55
N ASN A 36 10.37 6.10 17.18
CA ASN A 36 10.72 4.75 16.74
C ASN A 36 10.52 3.72 17.84
N ALA A 37 10.03 2.52 17.47
CA ALA A 37 9.79 1.40 18.39
C ALA A 37 11.04 0.93 19.18
N ARG A 38 12.25 1.34 18.82
CA ARG A 38 13.53 0.92 19.40
C ARG A 38 14.43 2.08 19.87
N GLY A 39 13.92 3.30 20.05
CA GLY A 39 14.76 4.40 20.51
C GLY A 39 14.04 5.73 20.57
N LYS A 40 14.65 6.70 21.27
CA LYS A 40 14.13 8.07 21.42
C LYS A 40 14.25 8.94 20.13
N LYS A 41 14.73 8.38 19.02
CA LYS A 41 14.89 9.14 17.77
C LYS A 41 13.55 9.26 17.06
N ILE A 42 13.09 10.50 16.87
CA ILE A 42 11.90 10.82 16.09
C ILE A 42 12.30 10.71 14.61
N ASN A 43 11.58 9.89 13.84
CA ASN A 43 11.70 9.88 12.39
C ASN A 43 10.59 10.73 11.79
N PHE A 44 10.97 11.68 10.96
CA PHE A 44 10.02 12.45 10.18
C PHE A 44 9.44 11.61 9.04
N SER A 45 8.24 11.97 8.61
CA SER A 45 7.69 11.41 7.38
C SER A 45 8.48 11.92 6.16
N PRO A 46 8.59 11.17 5.06
CA PRO A 46 9.22 11.64 3.83
C PRO A 46 8.68 12.99 3.35
N ILE A 47 7.39 13.20 3.52
CA ILE A 47 6.73 14.48 3.20
C ILE A 47 7.20 15.60 4.10
N LYS A 48 7.39 15.36 5.39
CA LYS A 48 7.93 16.36 6.32
C LYS A 48 9.39 16.66 6.01
N GLU A 49 10.21 15.67 5.72
CA GLU A 49 11.60 15.87 5.34
C GLU A 49 11.74 16.74 4.10
N PHE A 50 10.93 16.46 3.07
CA PHE A 50 10.89 17.28 1.86
C PHE A 50 10.45 18.72 2.16
N ALA A 51 9.39 18.89 2.96
CA ALA A 51 8.87 20.21 3.32
C ALA A 51 9.89 21.06 4.10
N LEU A 52 10.62 20.45 5.05
CA LEU A 52 11.71 21.12 5.78
C LEU A 52 12.85 21.53 4.85
N ALA A 53 13.27 20.65 3.94
CA ALA A 53 14.33 20.94 2.99
C ALA A 53 13.99 22.08 2.01
N ASN A 54 12.71 22.33 1.77
CA ASN A 54 12.22 23.36 0.84
C ASN A 54 11.55 24.55 1.56
N ASN A 55 11.71 24.69 2.89
CA ASN A 55 11.12 25.75 3.70
C ASN A 55 9.59 25.91 3.55
N LEU A 56 8.88 24.81 3.32
CA LEU A 56 7.42 24.81 3.23
C LEU A 56 6.79 24.83 4.62
N LYS A 57 5.64 25.49 4.76
CA LYS A 57 4.87 25.52 6.00
C LYS A 57 4.26 24.13 6.27
N ILE A 58 4.48 23.58 7.46
CA ILE A 58 4.09 22.23 7.83
C ILE A 58 3.00 22.26 8.90
N TYR A 59 1.95 21.45 8.69
CA TYR A 59 0.89 21.21 9.66
C TYR A 59 0.82 19.73 9.99
N GLN A 60 0.71 19.43 11.29
CA GLN A 60 0.59 18.05 11.80
C GLN A 60 -0.59 17.94 12.78
N PRO A 61 -1.83 18.25 12.35
CA PRO A 61 -2.97 18.18 13.25
C PRO A 61 -3.25 16.72 13.65
N GLU A 62 -3.68 16.50 14.90
CA GLU A 62 -4.17 15.17 15.32
C GLU A 62 -5.50 14.83 14.67
N ASN A 63 -6.36 15.81 14.48
CA ASN A 63 -7.66 15.72 13.81
C ASN A 63 -8.07 17.12 13.30
N PHE A 64 -9.24 17.21 12.67
CA PHE A 64 -9.79 18.46 12.12
C PHE A 64 -11.02 18.96 12.93
N LYS A 65 -11.08 18.69 14.23
CA LYS A 65 -12.17 19.17 15.10
C LYS A 65 -11.99 20.60 15.57
N ASP A 66 -10.80 21.15 15.45
CA ASP A 66 -10.47 22.51 15.84
C ASP A 66 -10.94 23.50 14.76
N SER A 67 -11.92 24.30 15.10
CA SER A 67 -12.46 25.34 14.20
C SER A 67 -11.41 26.40 13.83
N SER A 68 -10.45 26.69 14.70
CA SER A 68 -9.37 27.64 14.41
C SER A 68 -8.47 27.14 13.29
N LEU A 69 -8.19 25.85 13.23
CA LEU A 69 -7.44 25.22 12.13
C LEU A 69 -8.22 25.29 10.81
N ILE A 70 -9.52 25.05 10.85
CA ILE A 70 -10.38 25.13 9.65
C ILE A 70 -10.38 26.58 9.11
N GLU A 71 -10.51 27.58 9.99
CA GLU A 71 -10.41 28.99 9.60
C GLU A 71 -9.00 29.33 9.06
N GLU A 72 -7.94 28.80 9.65
CA GLU A 72 -6.59 28.98 9.14
C GLU A 72 -6.45 28.41 7.71
N ILE A 73 -6.97 27.19 7.46
CA ILE A 73 -6.98 26.58 6.11
C ILE A 73 -7.77 27.48 5.13
N ARG A 74 -8.94 28.02 5.54
CA ARG A 74 -9.75 28.92 4.71
C ARG A 74 -8.97 30.19 4.35
N ASN A 75 -8.28 30.78 5.33
CA ASN A 75 -7.50 32.00 5.14
C ASN A 75 -6.25 31.81 4.27
N MET A 76 -5.81 30.55 4.04
CA MET A 76 -4.74 30.24 3.08
C MET A 76 -5.18 30.51 1.63
N GLN A 77 -6.48 30.55 1.35
CA GLN A 77 -7.02 30.77 0.00
C GLN A 77 -6.41 29.83 -1.04
N ALA A 78 -6.39 28.54 -0.74
CA ALA A 78 -5.94 27.50 -1.68
C ALA A 78 -6.92 27.40 -2.86
N ASP A 79 -6.38 27.27 -4.06
CA ASP A 79 -7.17 26.94 -5.25
C ASP A 79 -7.63 25.48 -5.23
N LEU A 80 -6.74 24.59 -4.77
CA LEU A 80 -6.93 23.14 -4.77
C LEU A 80 -6.27 22.53 -3.52
N ILE A 81 -6.89 21.48 -2.97
CA ILE A 81 -6.24 20.60 -2.01
C ILE A 81 -5.97 19.26 -2.69
N VAL A 82 -4.73 18.79 -2.56
CA VAL A 82 -4.28 17.49 -3.11
C VAL A 82 -4.00 16.54 -1.95
N VAL A 83 -4.64 15.37 -1.97
CA VAL A 83 -4.48 14.32 -0.96
C VAL A 83 -3.80 13.11 -1.58
N VAL A 84 -2.72 12.63 -0.97
CA VAL A 84 -2.05 11.39 -1.38
C VAL A 84 -1.65 10.60 -0.14
N ALA A 85 -2.34 9.49 0.12
CA ALA A 85 -2.05 8.61 1.25
C ALA A 85 -1.87 9.37 2.59
N TYR A 86 -2.69 10.37 2.84
CA TYR A 86 -2.64 11.17 4.08
C TYR A 86 -3.07 10.38 5.31
N GLY A 87 -4.09 9.52 5.12
CA GLY A 87 -4.59 8.60 6.15
C GLY A 87 -5.35 9.29 7.27
N LYS A 88 -6.06 10.37 6.96
CA LYS A 88 -7.08 11.01 7.79
C LYS A 88 -8.28 11.35 6.93
N ILE A 89 -9.47 11.24 7.51
CA ILE A 89 -10.73 11.67 6.87
C ILE A 89 -10.81 13.18 6.97
N LEU A 90 -11.14 13.83 5.87
CA LEU A 90 -11.39 15.25 5.81
C LEU A 90 -12.87 15.52 6.06
N PRO A 91 -13.23 16.43 6.99
CA PRO A 91 -14.61 16.83 7.18
C PRO A 91 -15.08 17.68 5.99
N LYS A 92 -16.38 17.74 5.80
CA LYS A 92 -17.02 18.50 4.71
C LYS A 92 -16.61 19.97 4.70
N GLU A 93 -16.45 20.56 5.88
CA GLU A 93 -16.03 21.94 6.05
C GLU A 93 -14.66 22.26 5.42
N ILE A 94 -13.77 21.26 5.31
CA ILE A 94 -12.47 21.39 4.62
C ILE A 94 -12.61 21.08 3.13
N ILE A 95 -13.42 20.08 2.78
CA ILE A 95 -13.64 19.66 1.39
C ILE A 95 -14.22 20.82 0.56
N ASP A 96 -15.09 21.63 1.16
CA ASP A 96 -15.76 22.73 0.51
C ASP A 96 -14.95 24.06 0.48
N ILE A 97 -13.73 24.12 1.07
CA ILE A 97 -12.93 25.35 1.12
C ILE A 97 -12.34 25.73 -0.26
N PRO A 98 -11.60 24.84 -0.95
CA PRO A 98 -10.86 25.24 -2.14
C PRO A 98 -11.78 25.41 -3.35
N LYS A 99 -11.48 26.42 -4.16
CA LYS A 99 -12.26 26.78 -5.36
C LYS A 99 -12.47 25.59 -6.30
N TYR A 100 -11.44 24.77 -6.48
CA TYR A 100 -11.47 23.60 -7.38
C TYR A 100 -11.67 22.28 -6.63
N GLY A 101 -12.06 22.35 -5.35
CA GLY A 101 -12.32 21.17 -4.52
C GLY A 101 -11.07 20.48 -4.02
N VAL A 102 -11.25 19.27 -3.56
CA VAL A 102 -10.20 18.39 -3.05
C VAL A 102 -10.07 17.18 -3.98
N ILE A 103 -8.86 16.85 -4.41
CA ILE A 103 -8.61 15.64 -5.21
C ILE A 103 -7.72 14.65 -4.46
N ASN A 104 -7.92 13.36 -4.72
CA ASN A 104 -7.12 12.28 -4.12
C ASN A 104 -6.51 11.41 -5.21
N LEU A 105 -5.26 11.02 -5.01
CA LEU A 105 -4.62 9.93 -5.74
C LEU A 105 -4.86 8.63 -4.98
N HIS A 106 -5.69 7.76 -5.55
CA HIS A 106 -6.00 6.43 -5.02
C HIS A 106 -5.30 5.34 -5.82
N SER A 107 -4.69 4.37 -5.12
CA SER A 107 -3.84 3.34 -5.74
C SER A 107 -4.63 2.09 -6.16
N SER A 108 -5.75 2.28 -6.85
CA SER A 108 -6.51 1.25 -7.54
C SER A 108 -7.26 1.82 -8.76
N LEU A 109 -7.77 0.93 -9.59
CA LEU A 109 -8.75 1.26 -10.63
C LEU A 109 -10.14 1.30 -9.99
N LEU A 110 -10.54 2.48 -9.49
CA LEU A 110 -11.88 2.67 -8.93
C LEU A 110 -12.97 2.33 -9.95
N PRO A 111 -14.10 1.74 -9.53
CA PRO A 111 -14.59 1.66 -8.14
C PRO A 111 -14.09 0.44 -7.35
N ARG A 112 -13.18 -0.38 -7.89
CA ARG A 112 -12.64 -1.53 -7.16
C ARG A 112 -11.64 -1.10 -6.11
N PHE A 113 -11.66 -1.79 -4.95
CA PHE A 113 -10.72 -1.62 -3.85
C PHE A 113 -10.72 -0.22 -3.23
N ARG A 114 -11.91 0.38 -2.97
CA ARG A 114 -12.02 1.53 -2.09
C ARG A 114 -11.43 1.19 -0.72
N GLY A 115 -10.73 2.10 -0.06
CA GLY A 115 -10.20 1.94 1.30
C GLY A 115 -8.68 1.84 1.39
N ALA A 116 -8.17 1.10 2.39
CA ALA A 116 -6.83 1.36 2.93
C ALA A 116 -5.68 0.58 2.28
N ALA A 117 -5.91 -0.55 1.61
CA ALA A 117 -4.85 -1.44 1.15
C ALA A 117 -5.09 -1.98 -0.28
N PRO A 118 -5.41 -1.11 -1.26
CA PRO A 118 -5.79 -1.53 -2.61
C PRO A 118 -4.67 -2.27 -3.36
N ILE A 119 -3.41 -1.86 -3.20
CA ILE A 119 -2.25 -2.48 -3.86
C ILE A 119 -2.08 -3.93 -3.42
N ASN A 120 -2.12 -4.18 -2.10
CA ASN A 120 -2.06 -5.54 -1.57
C ASN A 120 -3.23 -6.38 -2.08
N ALA A 121 -4.44 -5.82 -2.06
CA ALA A 121 -5.65 -6.51 -2.45
C ALA A 121 -5.64 -6.96 -3.91
N ALA A 122 -5.18 -6.12 -4.84
CA ALA A 122 -5.09 -6.48 -6.25
C ALA A 122 -4.19 -7.70 -6.47
N ILE A 123 -3.01 -7.73 -5.82
CA ILE A 123 -2.08 -8.87 -5.93
C ILE A 123 -2.66 -10.13 -5.26
N ILE A 124 -3.20 -10.00 -4.04
CA ILE A 124 -3.75 -11.14 -3.28
C ILE A 124 -4.95 -11.75 -4.00
N ASN A 125 -5.78 -10.92 -4.62
CA ASN A 125 -6.93 -11.37 -5.39
C ASN A 125 -6.51 -12.08 -6.71
N GLY A 126 -5.26 -11.93 -7.14
CA GLY A 126 -4.75 -12.48 -8.38
C GLY A 126 -5.20 -11.71 -9.62
N ASP A 127 -5.45 -10.42 -9.49
CA ASP A 127 -5.80 -9.58 -10.63
C ASP A 127 -4.60 -9.46 -11.58
N ASP A 128 -4.86 -9.46 -12.89
CA ASP A 128 -3.84 -9.29 -13.93
C ASP A 128 -3.44 -7.82 -14.12
N LYS A 129 -4.25 -6.91 -13.61
CA LYS A 129 -4.05 -5.46 -13.72
C LYS A 129 -4.36 -4.74 -12.42
N SER A 130 -3.63 -3.65 -12.21
CA SER A 130 -3.93 -2.63 -11.21
C SER A 130 -3.80 -1.25 -11.85
N GLY A 131 -3.84 -0.19 -11.06
CA GLY A 131 -3.65 1.15 -11.56
C GLY A 131 -3.82 2.20 -10.49
N VAL A 132 -3.96 3.43 -10.94
CA VAL A 132 -4.21 4.59 -10.11
C VAL A 132 -5.42 5.37 -10.60
N SER A 133 -6.13 6.00 -9.69
CA SER A 133 -7.27 6.86 -9.99
C SER A 133 -7.07 8.23 -9.34
N ILE A 134 -7.25 9.29 -10.10
CA ILE A 134 -7.42 10.63 -9.56
C ILE A 134 -8.91 10.92 -9.48
N MET A 135 -9.40 11.22 -8.29
CA MET A 135 -10.82 11.46 -8.03
C MET A 135 -11.03 12.68 -7.16
N TYR A 136 -12.23 13.26 -7.21
CA TYR A 136 -12.66 14.23 -6.20
C TYR A 136 -12.88 13.54 -4.86
N VAL A 137 -12.58 14.24 -3.77
CA VAL A 137 -12.89 13.77 -2.41
C VAL A 137 -14.29 14.22 -2.03
N GLU A 138 -15.08 13.28 -1.52
CA GLU A 138 -16.41 13.47 -0.96
C GLU A 138 -16.44 12.94 0.48
N GLU A 139 -17.57 13.11 1.18
CA GLU A 139 -17.72 12.62 2.57
C GLU A 139 -17.63 11.08 2.65
N GLU A 140 -18.14 10.40 1.63
CA GLU A 140 -18.07 8.94 1.53
C GLU A 140 -16.66 8.50 1.08
N LEU A 141 -16.14 7.46 1.72
CA LEU A 141 -14.78 6.97 1.49
C LEU A 141 -14.56 6.53 0.04
N ASP A 142 -13.64 7.19 -0.64
CA ASP A 142 -13.18 6.91 -2.00
C ASP A 142 -14.31 6.81 -3.05
N ALA A 143 -15.46 7.51 -2.81
CA ALA A 143 -16.67 7.43 -3.64
C ALA A 143 -16.78 8.55 -4.68
N GLY A 144 -15.96 9.59 -4.58
CA GLY A 144 -16.05 10.75 -5.47
C GLY A 144 -15.83 10.44 -6.94
N ALA A 145 -16.27 11.35 -7.79
CA ALA A 145 -16.17 11.20 -9.23
C ALA A 145 -14.71 11.13 -9.70
N VAL A 146 -14.42 10.17 -10.58
CA VAL A 146 -13.07 9.89 -11.12
C VAL A 146 -12.76 10.85 -12.26
N ILE A 147 -11.63 11.55 -12.16
CA ILE A 147 -11.12 12.50 -13.15
C ILE A 147 -10.30 11.78 -14.23
N LEU A 148 -9.33 10.99 -13.79
CA LEU A 148 -8.43 10.21 -14.66
C LEU A 148 -8.11 8.87 -14.01
N GLN A 149 -7.81 7.88 -14.84
CA GLN A 149 -7.25 6.59 -14.44
C GLN A 149 -6.13 6.18 -15.37
N GLU A 150 -5.16 5.46 -14.82
CA GLU A 150 -4.10 4.83 -15.59
C GLU A 150 -3.84 3.42 -15.07
N GLU A 151 -3.84 2.42 -15.96
CA GLU A 151 -3.66 1.02 -15.61
C GLU A 151 -2.21 0.56 -15.80
N THR A 152 -1.82 -0.50 -15.09
CA THR A 152 -0.56 -1.23 -15.26
C THR A 152 -0.80 -2.71 -15.04
N GLU A 153 -0.02 -3.56 -15.71
CA GLU A 153 -0.07 -5.02 -15.52
C GLU A 153 0.48 -5.43 -14.14
N ILE A 154 -0.03 -6.55 -13.63
CA ILE A 154 0.53 -7.26 -12.47
C ILE A 154 1.08 -8.60 -12.96
N THR A 155 2.39 -8.78 -12.87
CA THR A 155 3.06 -10.02 -13.23
C THR A 155 3.30 -10.91 -12.02
N ASP A 156 3.70 -12.16 -12.23
CA ASP A 156 4.08 -13.07 -11.13
C ASP A 156 5.36 -12.62 -10.37
N GLU A 157 6.17 -11.76 -10.97
CA GLU A 157 7.37 -11.17 -10.34
C GLU A 157 7.01 -9.99 -9.42
N ASP A 158 5.79 -9.46 -9.53
CA ASP A 158 5.38 -8.32 -8.72
C ASP A 158 5.11 -8.72 -7.27
N THR A 159 5.66 -7.92 -6.38
CA THR A 159 5.34 -7.88 -4.96
C THR A 159 4.56 -6.60 -4.65
N PHE A 160 4.03 -6.49 -3.42
CA PHE A 160 3.48 -5.21 -2.95
C PHE A 160 4.46 -4.06 -3.17
N LEU A 161 5.75 -4.24 -2.86
CA LEU A 161 6.73 -3.15 -2.99
C LEU A 161 6.97 -2.74 -4.43
N SER A 162 7.17 -3.69 -5.35
CA SER A 162 7.42 -3.37 -6.76
C SER A 162 6.23 -2.64 -7.40
N LEU A 163 5.00 -3.13 -7.13
CA LEU A 163 3.79 -2.51 -7.64
C LEU A 163 3.54 -1.13 -7.00
N HIS A 164 3.76 -0.99 -5.68
CA HIS A 164 3.70 0.29 -4.96
C HIS A 164 4.65 1.32 -5.59
N ASP A 165 5.90 0.93 -5.86
CA ASP A 165 6.88 1.85 -6.42
C ASP A 165 6.54 2.25 -7.87
N ARG A 166 5.99 1.35 -8.66
CA ARG A 166 5.50 1.65 -10.00
C ARG A 166 4.27 2.57 -9.97
N LEU A 167 3.30 2.28 -9.11
CA LEU A 167 2.06 3.07 -9.01
C LEU A 167 2.27 4.47 -8.46
N LYS A 168 3.22 4.70 -7.55
CA LYS A 168 3.52 6.05 -7.04
C LYS A 168 4.04 6.97 -8.14
N ASP A 169 4.85 6.44 -9.08
CA ASP A 169 5.42 7.23 -10.16
C ASP A 169 4.38 7.52 -11.26
N ILE A 170 3.62 6.49 -11.68
CA ILE A 170 2.46 6.64 -12.59
C ILE A 170 1.46 7.64 -12.00
N GLY A 171 1.14 7.48 -10.71
CA GLY A 171 0.17 8.33 -10.03
C GLY A 171 0.61 9.79 -9.96
N ALA A 172 1.89 10.05 -9.76
CA ALA A 172 2.42 11.42 -9.73
C ALA A 172 2.31 12.11 -11.11
N ASP A 173 2.55 11.39 -12.21
CA ASP A 173 2.37 11.91 -13.57
C ASP A 173 0.88 12.15 -13.89
N LEU A 174 0.03 11.20 -13.53
CA LEU A 174 -1.40 11.32 -13.74
C LEU A 174 -2.02 12.48 -12.94
N LEU A 175 -1.50 12.70 -11.72
CA LEU A 175 -1.96 13.79 -10.86
C LEU A 175 -1.66 15.16 -11.46
N LEU A 176 -0.47 15.38 -12.03
CA LEU A 176 -0.16 16.63 -12.76
C LEU A 176 -1.11 16.84 -13.95
N LYS A 177 -1.36 15.80 -14.75
CA LYS A 177 -2.32 15.88 -15.85
C LYS A 177 -3.72 16.25 -15.37
N ALA A 178 -4.16 15.69 -14.24
CA ALA A 178 -5.46 16.03 -13.65
C ALA A 178 -5.52 17.49 -13.17
N ILE A 179 -4.46 17.99 -12.53
CA ILE A 179 -4.36 19.40 -12.09
C ILE A 179 -4.42 20.34 -13.30
N GLU A 180 -3.72 20.02 -14.39
CA GLU A 180 -3.76 20.80 -15.64
C GLU A 180 -5.18 20.87 -16.23
N LEU A 181 -5.90 19.73 -16.27
CA LEU A 181 -7.29 19.69 -16.74
C LEU A 181 -8.23 20.53 -15.87
N ILE A 182 -8.03 20.49 -14.52
CA ILE A 182 -8.80 21.28 -13.58
C ILE A 182 -8.54 22.77 -13.81
N GLU A 183 -7.29 23.19 -13.96
CA GLU A 183 -6.89 24.58 -14.20
C GLU A 183 -7.49 25.13 -15.48
N LYS A 184 -7.55 24.32 -16.54
CA LYS A 184 -8.14 24.67 -17.84
C LYS A 184 -9.67 24.57 -17.88
N GLY A 185 -10.32 24.07 -16.81
CA GLY A 185 -11.77 23.82 -16.80
C GLY A 185 -12.23 22.73 -17.77
N GLN A 186 -11.35 21.78 -18.08
CA GLN A 186 -11.58 20.71 -19.07
C GLN A 186 -11.87 19.33 -18.46
N VAL A 187 -12.12 19.28 -17.16
CA VAL A 187 -12.41 18.02 -16.46
C VAL A 187 -13.75 17.44 -16.91
N LYS A 188 -13.73 16.14 -17.19
CA LYS A 188 -14.94 15.32 -17.45
C LYS A 188 -15.00 14.19 -16.44
N ALA A 189 -15.20 14.53 -15.17
CA ALA A 189 -15.25 13.56 -14.10
C ALA A 189 -16.45 12.59 -14.27
N GLN A 190 -16.19 11.30 -14.04
CA GLN A 190 -17.19 10.23 -14.17
C GLN A 190 -17.58 9.70 -12.79
N LYS A 191 -18.89 9.59 -12.53
CA LYS A 191 -19.37 8.91 -11.34
C LYS A 191 -18.99 7.44 -11.37
N GLN A 192 -18.64 6.91 -10.21
CA GLN A 192 -18.34 5.50 -10.06
C GLN A 192 -19.61 4.64 -10.18
N ASP A 193 -19.49 3.46 -10.78
CA ASP A 193 -20.60 2.48 -10.81
C ASP A 193 -20.64 1.71 -9.47
N GLU A 194 -21.64 1.99 -8.66
CA GLU A 194 -21.83 1.38 -7.34
C GLU A 194 -21.98 -0.16 -7.37
N LYS A 195 -22.35 -0.74 -8.52
CA LYS A 195 -22.44 -2.20 -8.69
C LYS A 195 -21.07 -2.89 -8.73
N LEU A 196 -20.01 -2.15 -9.07
CA LEU A 196 -18.64 -2.64 -9.20
C LEU A 196 -17.78 -2.34 -7.99
N VAL A 197 -18.34 -1.66 -6.98
CA VAL A 197 -17.59 -1.26 -5.77
C VAL A 197 -17.16 -2.47 -4.96
N THR A 198 -15.89 -2.47 -4.58
CA THR A 198 -15.34 -3.38 -3.58
C THR A 198 -14.55 -2.60 -2.55
N PHE A 199 -14.50 -3.09 -1.31
CA PHE A 199 -13.82 -2.41 -0.20
C PHE A 199 -12.65 -3.24 0.34
N VAL A 200 -11.59 -2.56 0.73
CA VAL A 200 -10.43 -3.17 1.40
C VAL A 200 -10.14 -2.50 2.72
N LYS A 201 -10.17 -3.28 3.80
CA LYS A 201 -9.81 -2.84 5.15
C LYS A 201 -8.30 -2.85 5.34
N PRO A 202 -7.77 -2.07 6.30
CA PRO A 202 -6.38 -2.22 6.73
C PRO A 202 -6.13 -3.63 7.26
N PHE A 203 -4.99 -4.23 6.89
CA PHE A 203 -4.59 -5.54 7.42
C PHE A 203 -4.19 -5.43 8.90
N LYS A 204 -4.76 -6.32 9.72
CA LYS A 204 -4.32 -6.56 11.08
C LYS A 204 -3.28 -7.69 11.08
N LYS A 205 -2.60 -7.87 12.23
CA LYS A 205 -1.58 -8.92 12.35
C LYS A 205 -2.15 -10.32 12.06
N GLU A 206 -3.36 -10.57 12.53
CA GLU A 206 -4.06 -11.85 12.35
C GLU A 206 -4.34 -12.15 10.88
N ASP A 207 -4.64 -11.13 10.10
CA ASP A 207 -4.94 -11.24 8.66
C ASP A 207 -3.69 -11.61 7.82
N CYS A 208 -2.49 -11.52 8.41
CA CYS A 208 -1.22 -11.84 7.73
C CYS A 208 -0.81 -13.30 7.92
N LYS A 209 -1.58 -14.12 8.63
CA LYS A 209 -1.29 -15.54 8.84
C LYS A 209 -1.62 -16.34 7.58
N ILE A 210 -0.68 -17.20 7.17
CA ILE A 210 -0.86 -18.05 5.99
C ILE A 210 -1.82 -19.20 6.31
N ASP A 211 -2.83 -19.38 5.48
CA ASP A 211 -3.69 -20.56 5.46
C ASP A 211 -3.16 -21.57 4.43
N TRP A 212 -2.44 -22.58 4.90
CA TRP A 212 -1.85 -23.60 4.04
C TRP A 212 -2.87 -24.54 3.37
N THR A 213 -4.16 -24.47 3.75
CA THR A 213 -5.22 -25.27 3.12
C THR A 213 -5.67 -24.72 1.77
N LYS A 214 -5.30 -23.48 1.48
CA LYS A 214 -5.57 -22.81 0.20
C LYS A 214 -4.70 -23.39 -0.92
N THR A 215 -5.02 -23.03 -2.15
CA THR A 215 -4.25 -23.42 -3.33
C THR A 215 -2.85 -22.80 -3.33
N SER A 216 -1.90 -23.43 -4.01
CA SER A 216 -0.56 -22.89 -4.20
C SER A 216 -0.58 -21.47 -4.77
N ARG A 217 -1.46 -21.20 -5.74
CA ARG A 217 -1.61 -19.88 -6.37
C ARG A 217 -2.13 -18.84 -5.39
N GLU A 218 -3.15 -19.14 -4.59
CA GLU A 218 -3.67 -18.20 -3.59
C GLU A 218 -2.61 -17.86 -2.53
N ILE A 219 -1.89 -18.86 -2.03
CA ILE A 219 -0.84 -18.63 -1.01
C ILE A 219 0.34 -17.86 -1.61
N PHE A 220 0.74 -18.17 -2.85
CA PHE A 220 1.78 -17.43 -3.56
C PHE A 220 1.41 -15.95 -3.72
N ASN A 221 0.20 -15.66 -4.19
CA ASN A 221 -0.31 -14.30 -4.33
C ASN A 221 -0.41 -13.59 -2.98
N PHE A 222 -0.87 -14.29 -1.94
CA PHE A 222 -0.93 -13.75 -0.60
C PHE A 222 0.45 -13.34 -0.07
N ILE A 223 1.46 -14.20 -0.21
CA ILE A 223 2.82 -13.91 0.28
C ILE A 223 3.42 -12.73 -0.48
N ARG A 224 3.38 -12.71 -1.82
CA ARG A 224 3.93 -11.62 -2.61
C ARG A 224 3.16 -10.30 -2.42
N GLY A 225 1.84 -10.36 -2.25
CA GLY A 225 0.99 -9.21 -1.94
C GLY A 225 1.20 -8.63 -0.54
N MET A 226 1.79 -9.39 0.38
CA MET A 226 2.19 -8.95 1.72
C MET A 226 3.67 -8.57 1.83
N ASN A 227 4.47 -8.74 0.79
CA ASN A 227 5.92 -8.56 0.83
C ASN A 227 6.35 -7.13 0.43
N PRO A 228 7.11 -6.40 1.24
CA PRO A 228 7.66 -6.78 2.56
C PRO A 228 6.77 -6.38 3.74
N VAL A 229 5.68 -5.66 3.52
CA VAL A 229 4.80 -5.12 4.56
C VAL A 229 3.34 -5.38 4.19
N PRO A 230 2.55 -5.90 5.14
CA PRO A 230 2.83 -6.22 6.54
C PRO A 230 3.65 -7.50 6.78
N THR A 231 3.92 -8.30 5.81
CA THR A 231 4.63 -9.58 5.74
C THR A 231 3.74 -10.75 6.18
N ALA A 232 3.56 -11.71 5.29
CA ALA A 232 2.91 -12.98 5.60
C ALA A 232 3.73 -13.81 6.60
N PHE A 233 3.05 -14.55 7.47
CA PHE A 233 3.72 -15.40 8.44
C PHE A 233 2.98 -16.72 8.67
N SER A 234 3.71 -17.67 9.22
CA SER A 234 3.17 -18.91 9.76
C SER A 234 3.82 -19.22 11.10
N ASN A 235 3.21 -20.09 11.89
CA ASN A 235 3.81 -20.57 13.13
C ASN A 235 4.45 -21.96 12.91
N LEU A 236 5.61 -22.15 13.47
CA LEU A 236 6.19 -23.46 13.72
C LEU A 236 6.17 -23.67 15.24
N ASN A 237 5.26 -24.50 15.72
CA ASN A 237 4.95 -24.58 17.14
C ASN A 237 4.59 -23.19 17.70
N GLU A 238 5.33 -22.67 18.68
CA GLU A 238 5.14 -21.34 19.28
C GLU A 238 5.95 -20.23 18.58
N THR A 239 6.78 -20.57 17.59
CA THR A 239 7.71 -19.63 16.92
C THR A 239 7.11 -19.07 15.64
N ILE A 240 7.18 -17.76 15.46
CA ILE A 240 6.73 -17.09 14.23
C ILE A 240 7.83 -17.16 13.16
N ILE A 241 7.42 -17.58 11.97
CA ILE A 241 8.26 -17.54 10.76
C ILE A 241 7.61 -16.62 9.75
N LYS A 242 8.26 -15.49 9.46
CA LYS A 242 7.85 -14.58 8.39
C LYS A 242 8.34 -15.10 7.06
N ILE A 243 7.44 -15.21 6.07
CA ILE A 243 7.75 -15.71 4.73
C ILE A 243 7.66 -14.54 3.75
N TYR A 244 8.74 -14.32 3.02
CA TYR A 244 8.88 -13.19 2.09
C TYR A 244 8.72 -13.62 0.64
N GLU A 245 9.30 -14.78 0.28
CA GLU A 245 9.30 -15.23 -1.11
C GLU A 245 9.03 -16.72 -1.19
N THR A 246 8.21 -17.08 -2.15
CA THR A 246 7.90 -18.47 -2.51
C THR A 246 7.89 -18.63 -4.02
N LYS A 247 7.96 -19.88 -4.47
CA LYS A 247 7.75 -20.27 -5.88
C LYS A 247 6.77 -21.43 -5.93
N ILE A 248 5.89 -21.42 -6.90
CA ILE A 248 4.99 -22.56 -7.14
C ILE A 248 5.83 -23.76 -7.55
N ASN A 249 5.52 -24.91 -6.99
CA ASN A 249 6.15 -26.18 -7.30
C ASN A 249 5.10 -27.15 -7.85
N ASP A 250 5.36 -27.69 -9.03
CA ASP A 250 4.40 -28.55 -9.74
C ASP A 250 4.25 -29.95 -9.11
N LYS A 251 5.12 -30.29 -8.13
CA LYS A 251 5.09 -31.60 -7.47
C LYS A 251 3.99 -31.66 -6.41
N VAL A 252 3.18 -32.72 -6.49
CA VAL A 252 2.10 -33.01 -5.53
C VAL A 252 2.56 -34.09 -4.54
N TYR A 253 2.22 -33.91 -3.26
CA TYR A 253 2.56 -34.78 -2.15
C TYR A 253 1.29 -35.32 -1.47
N ASN A 254 0.75 -36.44 -2.00
CA ASN A 254 -0.55 -36.98 -1.58
C ASN A 254 -0.60 -37.48 -0.12
N ASN A 255 0.55 -37.90 0.43
CA ASN A 255 0.64 -38.46 1.78
C ASN A 255 1.01 -37.44 2.87
N ALA A 256 1.10 -36.16 2.51
CA ALA A 256 1.44 -35.08 3.42
C ALA A 256 0.23 -34.20 3.74
N THR A 257 0.23 -33.57 4.91
CA THR A 257 -0.80 -32.62 5.33
C THR A 257 -0.45 -31.18 4.91
N CYS A 258 -1.46 -30.33 4.69
CA CYS A 258 -1.23 -28.91 4.37
C CYS A 258 -0.39 -28.23 5.46
N GLY A 259 0.62 -27.47 5.04
CA GLY A 259 1.61 -26.83 5.92
C GLY A 259 2.81 -27.72 6.27
N GLU A 260 2.81 -28.99 5.90
CA GLU A 260 3.93 -29.91 6.19
C GLU A 260 5.12 -29.62 5.28
N VAL A 261 6.31 -29.60 5.88
CA VAL A 261 7.59 -29.54 5.18
C VAL A 261 7.88 -30.92 4.60
N VAL A 262 7.86 -31.04 3.28
CA VAL A 262 7.90 -32.33 2.59
C VAL A 262 9.24 -32.67 1.90
N GLU A 263 10.00 -31.64 1.51
CA GLU A 263 11.24 -31.85 0.77
C GLU A 263 12.19 -30.65 0.90
N TYR A 264 13.48 -30.90 0.73
CA TYR A 264 14.49 -29.87 0.53
C TYR A 264 14.95 -29.87 -0.92
N LEU A 265 14.75 -28.79 -1.64
CA LEU A 265 15.28 -28.63 -2.99
C LEU A 265 16.64 -27.91 -2.93
N LYS A 266 17.70 -28.65 -3.23
CA LYS A 266 19.08 -28.15 -3.24
C LYS A 266 19.19 -26.89 -4.11
N GLY A 267 19.75 -25.83 -3.56
CA GLY A 267 19.93 -24.55 -4.24
C GLY A 267 18.66 -23.71 -4.41
N LYS A 268 17.48 -24.19 -3.99
CA LYS A 268 16.21 -23.45 -4.15
C LYS A 268 15.54 -23.12 -2.82
N GLY A 269 15.32 -24.10 -1.94
CA GLY A 269 14.64 -23.86 -0.67
C GLY A 269 13.86 -25.06 -0.15
N ILE A 270 12.90 -24.76 0.72
CA ILE A 270 12.12 -25.72 1.49
C ILE A 270 10.73 -25.87 0.85
N VAL A 271 10.33 -27.10 0.56
CA VAL A 271 9.01 -27.39 -0.02
C VAL A 271 7.98 -27.62 1.08
N VAL A 272 6.87 -26.91 0.99
CA VAL A 272 5.74 -27.03 1.91
C VAL A 272 4.49 -27.40 1.13
N LYS A 273 3.74 -28.39 1.63
CA LYS A 273 2.46 -28.86 1.06
C LYS A 273 1.38 -27.81 1.22
N THR A 274 0.62 -27.56 0.16
CA THR A 274 -0.54 -26.66 0.11
C THR A 274 -1.84 -27.46 -0.15
N GLY A 275 -2.97 -26.79 -0.31
CA GLY A 275 -4.26 -27.45 -0.56
C GLY A 275 -4.29 -28.31 -1.82
N ASP A 276 -3.68 -27.85 -2.91
CA ASP A 276 -3.71 -28.49 -4.24
C ASP A 276 -2.34 -28.96 -4.75
N GLY A 277 -1.24 -28.44 -4.18
CA GLY A 277 0.10 -28.68 -4.67
C GLY A 277 1.16 -28.46 -3.61
N SER A 278 2.18 -27.69 -3.94
CA SER A 278 3.22 -27.29 -2.98
C SER A 278 3.88 -25.96 -3.37
N LEU A 279 4.54 -25.33 -2.40
CA LEU A 279 5.33 -24.12 -2.59
C LEU A 279 6.77 -24.33 -2.10
N ILE A 280 7.71 -23.70 -2.79
CA ILE A 280 9.11 -23.61 -2.35
C ILE A 280 9.26 -22.30 -1.58
N ILE A 281 9.59 -22.34 -0.30
CA ILE A 281 10.00 -21.17 0.46
C ILE A 281 11.44 -20.83 0.07
N SER A 282 11.64 -19.72 -0.65
CA SER A 282 12.95 -19.25 -1.11
C SER A 282 13.54 -18.16 -0.22
N SER A 283 12.71 -17.46 0.58
CA SER A 283 13.17 -16.45 1.54
C SER A 283 12.24 -16.37 2.74
N ALA A 284 12.80 -16.49 3.95
CA ALA A 284 12.03 -16.37 5.19
C ALA A 284 12.88 -15.80 6.33
N ARG A 285 12.20 -15.43 7.43
CA ARG A 285 12.82 -14.94 8.65
C ARG A 285 12.23 -15.65 9.87
N PRO A 286 12.90 -16.63 10.44
CA PRO A 286 12.57 -17.16 11.75
C PRO A 286 12.63 -16.07 12.82
N GLU A 287 11.85 -16.23 13.88
CA GLU A 287 11.79 -15.29 14.98
C GLU A 287 13.19 -15.03 15.56
N ASN A 288 13.48 -13.76 15.89
CA ASN A 288 14.77 -13.31 16.42
C ASN A 288 15.98 -13.55 15.49
N LYS A 289 15.77 -13.86 14.21
CA LYS A 289 16.82 -14.01 13.21
C LYS A 289 16.73 -12.91 12.16
N LYS A 290 17.77 -12.82 11.30
CA LYS A 290 17.72 -12.03 10.07
C LYS A 290 16.95 -12.81 8.99
N GLN A 291 16.47 -12.09 7.99
CA GLN A 291 15.96 -12.71 6.77
C GLN A 291 17.09 -13.49 6.09
N MET A 292 16.78 -14.67 5.60
CA MET A 292 17.74 -15.60 5.01
C MET A 292 17.14 -16.33 3.82
N SER A 293 18.00 -16.86 2.97
CA SER A 293 17.61 -17.64 1.81
C SER A 293 17.03 -19.01 2.21
N GLY A 294 16.28 -19.64 1.30
CA GLY A 294 15.80 -21.00 1.49
C GLY A 294 16.94 -22.02 1.71
N VAL A 295 18.10 -21.77 1.11
CA VAL A 295 19.31 -22.59 1.31
C VAL A 295 19.85 -22.46 2.74
N ASP A 296 19.90 -21.23 3.27
CA ASP A 296 20.33 -20.98 4.64
C ASP A 296 19.35 -21.56 5.67
N LEU A 297 18.04 -21.54 5.35
CA LEU A 297 17.03 -22.21 6.18
C LEU A 297 17.26 -23.71 6.29
N ILE A 298 17.64 -24.37 5.19
CA ILE A 298 18.00 -25.79 5.15
C ILE A 298 19.27 -26.05 5.96
N ASN A 299 20.34 -25.29 5.67
CA ASN A 299 21.64 -25.45 6.33
C ASN A 299 21.57 -25.23 7.83
N GLY A 300 20.78 -24.23 8.25
CA GLY A 300 20.52 -23.90 9.66
C GLY A 300 19.51 -24.81 10.35
N LYS A 301 18.89 -25.75 9.63
CA LYS A 301 17.85 -26.69 10.13
C LYS A 301 16.69 -25.95 10.83
N PHE A 302 16.29 -24.80 10.31
CA PHE A 302 15.21 -23.99 10.89
C PHE A 302 13.82 -24.56 10.65
N LEU A 303 13.64 -25.36 9.61
CA LEU A 303 12.43 -26.08 9.24
C LEU A 303 12.83 -27.48 8.82
N LYS A 304 12.37 -28.52 9.51
CA LYS A 304 12.75 -29.91 9.21
C LYS A 304 11.62 -30.61 8.46
N ILE A 305 12.00 -31.59 7.62
CA ILE A 305 11.02 -32.44 6.93
C ILE A 305 10.15 -33.14 7.99
N GLY A 306 8.83 -33.14 7.75
CA GLY A 306 7.80 -33.62 8.68
C GLY A 306 7.31 -32.59 9.70
N GLU A 307 7.98 -31.44 9.86
CA GLU A 307 7.43 -30.34 10.69
C GLU A 307 6.29 -29.64 9.95
N LYS A 308 5.34 -29.12 10.72
CA LYS A 308 4.13 -28.49 10.18
C LYS A 308 4.05 -27.02 10.54
N LEU A 309 3.93 -26.20 9.51
CA LEU A 309 3.59 -24.78 9.61
C LEU A 309 2.06 -24.61 9.76
N CYS A 310 1.66 -23.72 10.70
CA CYS A 310 0.24 -23.47 11.03
C CYS A 310 -0.13 -21.99 10.96
#